data_065e74a2fc856c08bf0da824a7ae9e25
#
_entry.id   065e74a2fc856c08bf0da824a7ae9e25
#
_cell.length_a   1.000
_cell.length_b   1.000
_cell.length_c   1.000
_cell.angle_alpha   90.00
_cell.angle_beta   90.00
_cell.angle_gamma   90.00
#
_symmetry.space_group_name_H-M   'P 1'
#
loop_
_entity.id
_entity.type
_entity.pdbx_description
1 polymer ?
#
loop_
_entity_poly.entity_id
_entity_poly.type
_entity_poly.pdbx_seq_one_letter_code
_entity_poly.pdbx_strand_id
1 'polypeptide(L)'
;SDVYKRQIDNSSRIKYHIIMIKIMFVCHGNICRSPMAEFVLKDMVKRRGLEKEFVIASSATSTEEIWNGVGNPVYSPAKVVLESHGIDPSGKRAVQLKASDYDKYDLFIGMDSANIHNMTRILGGDKRGKIHKLMEYTGSSADVSDPWYTRDFDRCYKDIYAGCEALLNSLI
;
A
#
# COMPACT_ATOMS: atom_id res chain seq x y z
N SER A 1 -18.15 7.38 -9.11
CA SER A 1 -16.93 7.62 -8.33
C SER A 1 -17.24 8.51 -7.14
N ASP A 2 -17.04 8.00 -5.94
CA ASP A 2 -17.41 8.67 -4.69
C ASP A 2 -16.28 9.50 -4.07
N VAL A 3 -15.37 9.99 -4.90
CA VAL A 3 -14.25 10.84 -4.43
C VAL A 3 -14.72 12.24 -4.04
N TYR A 4 -15.92 12.64 -4.49
CA TYR A 4 -16.49 13.95 -4.19
C TYR A 4 -17.83 13.82 -3.47
N LYS A 5 -17.90 14.19 -2.20
CA LYS A 5 -19.18 14.39 -1.49
C LYS A 5 -19.61 15.85 -1.57
N ARG A 6 -20.83 16.09 -2.04
CA ARG A 6 -21.47 17.40 -1.99
C ARG A 6 -21.97 17.69 -0.57
N GLN A 7 -21.47 18.76 0.03
CA GLN A 7 -22.13 19.37 1.18
C GLN A 7 -22.75 20.69 0.75
N ILE A 8 -24.06 20.83 0.97
CA ILE A 8 -24.78 22.09 0.78
C ILE A 8 -24.74 22.77 2.13
N ASP A 9 -24.08 23.93 2.23
CA ASP A 9 -24.21 24.79 3.40
C ASP A 9 -25.31 25.83 3.15
N ASN A 10 -25.81 26.41 4.23
CA ASN A 10 -26.90 27.40 4.19
C ASN A 10 -26.55 28.72 3.47
N SER A 11 -25.36 28.84 2.90
CA SER A 11 -24.92 30.06 2.19
C SER A 11 -24.92 29.92 0.67
N SER A 12 -25.57 28.90 0.13
CA SER A 12 -25.72 28.65 -1.31
C SER A 12 -24.39 28.41 -2.07
N ARG A 13 -23.28 28.21 -1.36
CA ARG A 13 -22.01 27.83 -1.97
C ARG A 13 -21.80 26.33 -1.86
N ILE A 14 -21.73 25.66 -3.01
CA ILE A 14 -21.35 24.24 -3.09
C ILE A 14 -19.88 24.15 -2.76
N LYS A 15 -19.55 23.56 -1.59
CA LYS A 15 -18.16 23.19 -1.27
C LYS A 15 -17.94 21.75 -1.68
N TYR A 16 -16.98 21.54 -2.57
CA TYR A 16 -16.49 20.21 -2.88
C TYR A 16 -15.40 19.87 -1.88
N HIS A 17 -15.63 18.86 -1.03
CA HIS A 17 -14.58 18.27 -0.21
C HIS A 17 -13.95 17.13 -0.98
N ILE A 18 -12.67 17.26 -1.31
CA ILE A 18 -11.88 16.14 -1.80
C ILE A 18 -11.65 15.23 -0.61
N ILE A 19 -12.19 14.02 -0.66
CA ILE A 19 -11.92 12.99 0.33
C ILE A 19 -10.64 12.29 -0.11
N MET A 20 -9.57 12.42 0.67
CA MET A 20 -8.35 11.66 0.44
C MET A 20 -8.56 10.21 0.84
N ILE A 21 -8.23 9.29 -0.05
CA ILE A 21 -8.19 7.85 0.23
C ILE A 21 -6.81 7.51 0.75
N LYS A 22 -6.74 6.94 1.95
CA LYS A 22 -5.49 6.61 2.64
C LYS A 22 -5.25 5.11 2.65
N ILE A 23 -4.18 4.69 2.00
CA ILE A 23 -3.84 3.28 1.79
C ILE A 23 -2.50 2.95 2.45
N MET A 24 -2.50 1.89 3.26
CA MET A 24 -1.30 1.32 3.87
C MET A 24 -1.03 -0.06 3.28
N PHE A 25 0.07 -0.20 2.53
CA PHE A 25 0.56 -1.51 2.11
C PHE A 25 1.40 -2.14 3.22
N VAL A 26 1.23 -3.44 3.42
CA VAL A 26 1.88 -4.15 4.53
C VAL A 26 2.48 -5.46 4.04
N CYS A 27 3.73 -5.72 4.41
CA CYS A 27 4.36 -7.03 4.27
C CYS A 27 5.18 -7.35 5.52
N HIS A 28 5.95 -8.43 5.50
CA HIS A 28 6.70 -8.85 6.68
C HIS A 28 7.76 -7.83 7.11
N GLY A 29 8.68 -7.46 6.21
CA GLY A 29 9.85 -6.62 6.54
C GLY A 29 9.77 -5.16 6.10
N ASN A 30 8.86 -4.82 5.21
CA ASN A 30 8.75 -3.47 4.62
C ASN A 30 10.02 -3.01 3.86
N ILE A 31 10.72 -3.93 3.21
CA ILE A 31 11.88 -3.62 2.36
C ILE A 31 11.76 -4.11 0.92
N CYS A 32 10.79 -4.98 0.61
CA CYS A 32 10.56 -5.52 -0.74
C CYS A 32 9.14 -5.25 -1.25
N ARG A 33 8.19 -6.12 -0.90
CA ARG A 33 6.83 -6.13 -1.49
C ARG A 33 6.01 -4.89 -1.16
N SER A 34 5.89 -4.52 0.10
CA SER A 34 5.06 -3.38 0.49
C SER A 34 5.62 -2.03 0.02
N PRO A 35 6.93 -1.74 0.08
CA PRO A 35 7.43 -0.52 -0.52
C PRO A 35 7.32 -0.54 -2.06
N MET A 36 7.47 -1.70 -2.70
CA MET A 36 7.25 -1.81 -4.15
C MET A 36 5.80 -1.42 -4.50
N ALA A 37 4.82 -1.93 -3.79
CA ALA A 37 3.41 -1.58 -3.99
C ALA A 37 3.15 -0.10 -3.72
N GLU A 38 3.72 0.46 -2.67
CA GLU A 38 3.61 1.88 -2.35
C GLU A 38 4.08 2.75 -3.53
N PHE A 39 5.28 2.51 -4.04
CA PHE A 39 5.85 3.34 -5.10
C PHE A 39 5.21 3.10 -6.47
N VAL A 40 4.79 1.87 -6.76
CA VAL A 40 4.02 1.56 -7.99
C VAL A 40 2.69 2.31 -7.98
N LEU A 41 1.94 2.26 -6.87
CA LEU A 41 0.65 2.97 -6.80
C LEU A 41 0.84 4.49 -6.81
N LYS A 42 1.86 5.02 -6.15
CA LYS A 42 2.21 6.44 -6.22
C LYS A 42 2.48 6.89 -7.66
N ASP A 43 3.23 6.09 -8.41
CA ASP A 43 3.49 6.38 -9.83
C ASP A 43 2.21 6.35 -10.67
N MET A 44 1.34 5.36 -10.45
CA MET A 44 0.06 5.26 -11.15
C MET A 44 -0.85 6.46 -10.90
N VAL A 45 -1.03 6.88 -9.65
CA VAL A 45 -1.88 8.02 -9.31
C VAL A 45 -1.30 9.33 -9.85
N LYS A 46 0.02 9.47 -9.85
CA LYS A 46 0.71 10.60 -10.45
C LYS A 46 0.43 10.70 -11.95
N ARG A 47 0.58 9.60 -12.68
CA ARG A 47 0.33 9.55 -14.11
C ARG A 47 -1.11 9.88 -14.49
N ARG A 48 -2.06 9.64 -13.58
CA ARG A 48 -3.48 9.95 -13.77
C ARG A 48 -3.89 11.32 -13.22
N GLY A 49 -2.94 12.10 -12.67
CA GLY A 49 -3.23 13.42 -12.08
C GLY A 49 -4.04 13.35 -10.79
N LEU A 50 -3.98 12.23 -10.06
CA LEU A 50 -4.78 11.96 -8.85
C LEU A 50 -3.97 12.07 -7.55
N GLU A 51 -2.76 12.61 -7.57
CA GLU A 51 -1.87 12.64 -6.41
C GLU A 51 -2.48 13.27 -5.17
N LYS A 52 -3.32 14.29 -5.36
CA LYS A 52 -3.96 15.02 -4.25
C LYS A 52 -5.13 14.26 -3.62
N GLU A 53 -5.56 13.16 -4.23
CA GLU A 53 -6.70 12.36 -3.79
C GLU A 53 -6.28 11.13 -2.99
N PHE A 54 -4.98 10.85 -2.90
CA PHE A 54 -4.45 9.67 -2.23
C PHE A 54 -3.32 9.99 -1.25
N VAL A 55 -3.34 9.29 -0.12
CA VAL A 55 -2.18 9.13 0.78
C VAL A 55 -1.80 7.66 0.73
N ILE A 56 -0.57 7.38 0.33
CA ILE A 56 -0.09 6.01 0.12
C ILE A 56 1.17 5.82 0.96
N ALA A 57 1.16 4.79 1.79
CA ALA A 57 2.26 4.46 2.69
C ALA A 57 2.47 2.94 2.74
N SER A 58 3.54 2.51 3.37
CA SER A 58 3.79 1.10 3.64
C SER A 58 4.46 0.88 4.99
N SER A 59 4.24 -0.29 5.58
CA SER A 59 4.79 -0.68 6.87
C SER A 59 5.02 -2.18 6.96
N ALA A 60 5.69 -2.62 8.03
CA ALA A 60 6.03 -4.00 8.31
C ALA A 60 5.20 -4.57 9.44
N THR A 61 4.90 -5.87 9.37
CA THR A 61 4.39 -6.62 10.53
C THR A 61 5.50 -7.01 11.50
N SER A 62 6.74 -7.18 11.02
CA SER A 62 7.94 -7.55 11.78
C SER A 62 8.82 -6.34 12.07
N THR A 63 9.66 -6.45 13.11
CA THR A 63 10.69 -5.47 13.44
C THR A 63 12.08 -5.86 12.93
N GLU A 64 12.20 -6.93 12.16
CA GLU A 64 13.49 -7.48 11.72
C GLU A 64 14.35 -6.49 10.94
N GLU A 65 13.72 -5.61 10.18
CA GLU A 65 14.39 -4.61 9.35
C GLU A 65 14.49 -3.22 10.02
N ILE A 66 14.25 -3.17 11.33
CA ILE A 66 14.30 -1.93 12.09
C ILE A 66 15.27 -2.10 13.25
N TRP A 67 16.34 -1.29 13.25
CA TRP A 67 17.38 -1.33 14.25
C TRP A 67 17.50 0.02 14.97
N ASN A 68 17.39 0.02 16.30
CA ASN A 68 17.42 1.26 17.11
C ASN A 68 16.47 2.36 16.61
N GLY A 69 15.25 1.97 16.18
CA GLY A 69 14.26 2.91 15.65
C GLY A 69 14.53 3.39 14.23
N VAL A 70 15.57 2.87 13.56
CA VAL A 70 15.92 3.22 12.19
C VAL A 70 15.67 2.01 11.27
N GLY A 71 14.80 2.17 10.31
CA GLY A 71 14.49 1.13 9.33
C GLY A 71 15.54 1.04 8.21
N ASN A 72 15.70 -0.18 7.69
CA ASN A 72 16.52 -0.42 6.50
C ASN A 72 15.87 0.20 5.25
N PRO A 73 16.67 0.59 4.25
CA PRO A 73 16.17 1.06 2.97
C PRO A 73 15.54 -0.09 2.15
N VAL A 74 14.92 0.26 1.05
CA VAL A 74 14.41 -0.74 0.09
C VAL A 74 15.54 -1.67 -0.33
N TYR A 75 15.27 -2.98 -0.30
CA TYR A 75 16.25 -4.01 -0.65
C TYR A 75 16.74 -3.83 -2.09
N SER A 76 18.05 -3.92 -2.30
CA SER A 76 18.67 -3.57 -3.57
C SER A 76 18.04 -4.21 -4.82
N PRO A 77 17.74 -5.51 -4.86
CA PRO A 77 17.07 -6.09 -6.03
C PRO A 77 15.68 -5.52 -6.31
N ALA A 78 14.91 -5.21 -5.27
CA ALA A 78 13.60 -4.55 -5.43
C ALA A 78 13.76 -3.13 -5.97
N LYS A 79 14.76 -2.41 -5.47
CA LYS A 79 15.10 -1.06 -5.97
C LYS A 79 15.48 -1.09 -7.44
N VAL A 80 16.32 -2.04 -7.86
CA VAL A 80 16.74 -2.20 -9.27
C VAL A 80 15.54 -2.40 -10.18
N VAL A 81 14.58 -3.25 -9.80
CA VAL A 81 13.37 -3.50 -10.60
C VAL A 81 12.52 -2.22 -10.68
N LEU A 82 12.31 -1.52 -9.59
CA LEU A 82 11.55 -0.25 -9.60
C LEU A 82 12.22 0.79 -10.50
N GLU A 83 13.52 0.96 -10.38
CA GLU A 83 14.30 1.90 -11.19
C GLU A 83 14.28 1.55 -12.68
N SER A 84 14.25 0.26 -13.02
CA SER A 84 14.11 -0.19 -14.42
C SER A 84 12.77 0.22 -15.04
N HIS A 85 11.78 0.53 -14.23
CA HIS A 85 10.47 1.06 -14.65
C HIS A 85 10.34 2.58 -14.42
N GLY A 86 11.45 3.27 -14.15
CA GLY A 86 11.47 4.72 -13.95
C GLY A 86 10.92 5.18 -12.59
N ILE A 87 10.88 4.29 -11.61
CA ILE A 87 10.37 4.55 -10.26
C ILE A 87 11.54 4.59 -9.28
N ASP A 88 11.71 5.72 -8.57
CA ASP A 88 12.76 5.92 -7.58
C ASP A 88 12.21 5.76 -6.15
N PRO A 89 12.59 4.70 -5.42
CA PRO A 89 12.17 4.48 -4.03
C PRO A 89 13.11 5.12 -3.00
N SER A 90 13.99 6.01 -3.39
CA SER A 90 14.97 6.63 -2.50
C SER A 90 14.30 7.32 -1.31
N GLY A 91 14.93 7.20 -0.14
CA GLY A 91 14.42 7.80 1.09
C GLY A 91 13.43 6.95 1.87
N LYS A 92 12.86 5.90 1.27
CA LYS A 92 11.98 4.96 1.99
C LYS A 92 12.80 4.10 2.94
N ARG A 93 12.32 4.01 4.17
CA ARG A 93 12.87 3.12 5.20
C ARG A 93 11.75 2.31 5.83
N ALA A 94 12.05 1.10 6.26
CA ALA A 94 11.10 0.22 6.94
C ALA A 94 10.53 0.91 8.19
N VAL A 95 9.20 0.82 8.36
CA VAL A 95 8.51 1.29 9.55
C VAL A 95 7.57 0.20 10.07
N GLN A 96 7.36 0.16 11.37
CA GLN A 96 6.48 -0.82 12.01
C GLN A 96 5.02 -0.40 11.89
N LEU A 97 4.16 -1.34 11.48
CA LEU A 97 2.70 -1.19 11.60
C LEU A 97 2.30 -1.13 13.08
N LYS A 98 1.45 -0.18 13.45
CA LYS A 98 0.99 0.05 14.81
C LYS A 98 -0.53 -0.05 14.91
N ALA A 99 -1.04 -0.43 16.07
CA ALA A 99 -2.49 -0.49 16.33
C ALA A 99 -3.18 0.86 16.05
N SER A 100 -2.51 1.97 16.37
CA SER A 100 -3.02 3.32 16.12
C SER A 100 -3.20 3.68 14.63
N ASP A 101 -2.61 2.90 13.72
CA ASP A 101 -2.77 3.13 12.28
C ASP A 101 -4.18 2.79 11.79
N TYR A 102 -4.90 1.92 12.49
CA TYR A 102 -6.22 1.46 12.04
C TYR A 102 -7.20 2.59 11.78
N ASP A 103 -7.22 3.60 12.64
CA ASP A 103 -8.12 4.76 12.49
C ASP A 103 -7.60 5.83 11.52
N LYS A 104 -6.32 5.73 11.13
CA LYS A 104 -5.66 6.72 10.26
C LYS A 104 -5.75 6.41 8.77
N TYR A 105 -5.97 5.14 8.40
CA TYR A 105 -6.01 4.69 7.02
C TYR A 105 -7.36 4.06 6.69
N ASP A 106 -7.73 4.12 5.41
CA ASP A 106 -8.99 3.56 4.91
C ASP A 106 -8.83 2.10 4.48
N LEU A 107 -7.67 1.75 3.96
CA LEU A 107 -7.35 0.39 3.49
C LEU A 107 -5.98 -0.05 4.00
N PHE A 108 -5.90 -1.32 4.39
CA PHE A 108 -4.67 -2.02 4.75
C PHE A 108 -4.53 -3.22 3.81
N ILE A 109 -3.51 -3.18 2.96
CA ILE A 109 -3.34 -4.15 1.88
C ILE A 109 -2.11 -5.01 2.15
N GLY A 110 -2.34 -6.29 2.47
CA GLY A 110 -1.29 -7.29 2.65
C GLY A 110 -0.94 -8.00 1.35
N MET A 111 0.22 -8.63 1.31
CA MET A 111 0.73 -9.33 0.13
C MET A 111 0.40 -10.80 0.12
N ASP A 112 0.31 -11.41 1.29
CA ASP A 112 0.03 -12.83 1.47
C ASP A 112 -0.85 -13.09 2.69
N SER A 113 -1.27 -14.35 2.88
CA SER A 113 -2.15 -14.72 3.97
C SER A 113 -1.50 -14.54 5.35
N ALA A 114 -0.18 -14.72 5.46
CA ALA A 114 0.55 -14.47 6.71
C ALA A 114 0.54 -12.98 7.07
N ASN A 115 0.67 -12.09 6.08
CA ASN A 115 0.53 -10.65 6.31
C ASN A 115 -0.87 -10.31 6.84
N ILE A 116 -1.92 -10.88 6.26
CA ILE A 116 -3.30 -10.67 6.71
C ILE A 116 -3.47 -11.09 8.16
N HIS A 117 -3.00 -12.27 8.52
CA HIS A 117 -3.09 -12.79 9.89
C HIS A 117 -2.35 -11.88 10.89
N ASN A 118 -1.10 -11.55 10.61
CA ASN A 118 -0.27 -10.73 11.51
C ASN A 118 -0.77 -9.28 11.59
N MET A 119 -1.20 -8.71 10.49
CA MET A 119 -1.76 -7.37 10.42
C MET A 119 -3.06 -7.26 11.23
N THR A 120 -3.95 -8.23 11.10
CA THR A 120 -5.20 -8.28 11.87
C THR A 120 -4.92 -8.32 13.37
N ARG A 121 -3.93 -9.11 13.79
CA ARG A 121 -3.51 -9.18 15.19
C ARG A 121 -2.95 -7.83 15.69
N ILE A 122 -2.06 -7.21 14.93
CA ILE A 122 -1.43 -5.93 15.31
C ILE A 122 -2.47 -4.81 15.41
N LEU A 123 -3.41 -4.76 14.46
CA LEU A 123 -4.45 -3.73 14.41
C LEU A 123 -5.60 -3.97 15.40
N GLY A 124 -5.61 -5.11 16.10
CA GLY A 124 -6.64 -5.42 17.09
C GLY A 124 -7.97 -5.90 16.50
N GLY A 125 -7.96 -6.44 15.31
CA GLY A 125 -9.13 -6.90 14.57
C GLY A 125 -9.41 -6.06 13.33
N ASP A 126 -10.55 -6.29 12.69
CA ASP A 126 -10.95 -5.57 11.47
C ASP A 126 -12.46 -5.28 11.46
N LYS A 127 -12.95 -4.51 12.43
CA LYS A 127 -14.37 -4.22 12.59
C LYS A 127 -14.98 -3.45 11.41
N ARG A 128 -14.16 -2.70 10.67
CA ARG A 128 -14.62 -1.85 9.55
C ARG A 128 -14.30 -2.43 8.18
N GLY A 129 -13.79 -3.67 8.12
CA GLY A 129 -13.51 -4.35 6.85
C GLY A 129 -12.44 -3.66 5.99
N LYS A 130 -11.37 -3.15 6.62
CA LYS A 130 -10.31 -2.39 5.95
C LYS A 130 -9.16 -3.27 5.43
N ILE A 131 -9.05 -4.51 5.92
CA ILE A 131 -7.91 -5.39 5.65
C ILE A 131 -8.21 -6.28 4.44
N HIS A 132 -7.35 -6.20 3.42
CA HIS A 132 -7.48 -6.94 2.18
C HIS A 132 -6.13 -7.46 1.71
N LYS A 133 -6.16 -8.51 0.90
CA LYS A 133 -4.99 -9.00 0.18
C LYS A 133 -4.94 -8.34 -1.20
N LEU A 134 -3.75 -7.91 -1.64
CA LEU A 134 -3.61 -7.17 -2.89
C LEU A 134 -4.22 -7.89 -4.08
N MET A 135 -3.97 -9.21 -4.21
CA MET A 135 -4.45 -9.98 -5.36
C MET A 135 -5.97 -10.21 -5.38
N GLU A 136 -6.69 -9.94 -4.28
CA GLU A 136 -8.16 -9.97 -4.28
C GLU A 136 -8.75 -9.05 -5.35
N TYR A 137 -8.13 -7.91 -5.57
CA TYR A 137 -8.60 -6.92 -6.56
C TYR A 137 -8.51 -7.42 -8.00
N THR A 138 -7.66 -8.41 -8.27
CA THR A 138 -7.57 -9.08 -9.57
C THR A 138 -8.57 -10.24 -9.72
N GLY A 139 -9.40 -10.51 -8.71
CA GLY A 139 -10.30 -11.66 -8.67
C GLY A 139 -9.61 -12.97 -8.28
N SER A 140 -8.38 -12.91 -7.76
CA SER A 140 -7.58 -14.09 -7.37
C SER A 140 -7.49 -14.21 -5.84
N SER A 141 -7.41 -15.44 -5.35
CA SER A 141 -7.05 -15.72 -3.95
C SER A 141 -5.55 -15.92 -3.74
N ALA A 142 -4.74 -15.76 -4.80
CA ALA A 142 -3.30 -15.97 -4.76
C ALA A 142 -2.58 -14.94 -3.88
N ASP A 143 -1.41 -15.32 -3.41
CA ASP A 143 -0.47 -14.42 -2.73
C ASP A 143 0.45 -13.74 -3.76
N VAL A 144 1.01 -12.59 -3.40
CA VAL A 144 2.25 -12.10 -4.00
C VAL A 144 3.40 -12.87 -3.33
N SER A 145 4.07 -13.73 -4.09
CA SER A 145 5.17 -14.54 -3.57
C SER A 145 6.30 -13.66 -3.02
N ASP A 146 6.89 -14.10 -1.90
CA ASP A 146 7.97 -13.38 -1.27
C ASP A 146 9.27 -13.55 -2.07
N PRO A 147 9.81 -12.48 -2.69
CA PRO A 147 11.00 -12.57 -3.53
C PRO A 147 12.28 -12.82 -2.73
N TRP A 148 12.23 -12.69 -1.40
CA TRP A 148 13.33 -13.12 -0.53
C TRP A 148 13.61 -14.63 -0.68
N TYR A 149 12.56 -15.42 -0.85
CA TYR A 149 12.66 -16.88 -1.03
C TYR A 149 12.76 -17.29 -2.50
N THR A 150 11.93 -16.71 -3.37
CA THR A 150 11.88 -17.08 -4.79
C THR A 150 13.03 -16.50 -5.61
N ARG A 151 13.59 -15.37 -5.16
CA ARG A 151 14.56 -14.54 -5.90
C ARG A 151 14.02 -14.00 -7.22
N ASP A 152 12.73 -14.08 -7.45
CA ASP A 152 12.08 -13.58 -8.66
C ASP A 152 11.43 -12.21 -8.41
N PHE A 153 12.24 -11.17 -8.46
CA PHE A 153 11.80 -9.79 -8.24
C PHE A 153 10.99 -9.25 -9.42
N ASP A 154 11.24 -9.72 -10.63
CA ASP A 154 10.45 -9.34 -11.80
C ASP A 154 9.03 -9.87 -11.72
N ARG A 155 8.85 -11.11 -11.29
CA ARG A 155 7.54 -11.70 -11.04
C ARG A 155 6.80 -10.95 -9.94
N CYS A 156 7.49 -10.63 -8.86
CA CYS A 156 6.94 -9.85 -7.76
C CYS A 156 6.43 -8.49 -8.26
N TYR A 157 7.21 -7.80 -9.09
CA TYR A 157 6.80 -6.53 -9.68
C TYR A 157 5.56 -6.67 -10.55
N LYS A 158 5.50 -7.70 -11.41
CA LYS A 158 4.34 -7.94 -12.29
C LYS A 158 3.06 -8.17 -11.50
N ASP A 159 3.13 -8.99 -10.46
CA ASP A 159 1.97 -9.27 -9.61
C ASP A 159 1.52 -8.01 -8.86
N ILE A 160 2.46 -7.26 -8.31
CA ILE A 160 2.19 -6.00 -7.61
C ILE A 160 1.60 -4.96 -8.56
N TYR A 161 2.15 -4.83 -9.77
CA TYR A 161 1.62 -3.91 -10.78
C TYR A 161 0.16 -4.24 -11.10
N ALA A 162 -0.13 -5.51 -11.41
CA ALA A 162 -1.49 -5.96 -11.71
C ALA A 162 -2.45 -5.71 -10.52
N GLY A 163 -2.01 -6.01 -9.30
CA GLY A 163 -2.79 -5.78 -8.09
C GLY A 163 -3.07 -4.30 -7.84
N CYS A 164 -2.05 -3.47 -7.96
CA CYS A 164 -2.18 -2.01 -7.79
C CYS A 164 -3.09 -1.37 -8.86
N GLU A 165 -2.98 -1.81 -10.10
CA GLU A 165 -3.85 -1.34 -11.18
C GLU A 165 -5.31 -1.71 -10.91
N ALA A 166 -5.58 -2.94 -10.53
CA ALA A 166 -6.92 -3.39 -10.19
C ALA A 166 -7.48 -2.67 -8.94
N LEU A 167 -6.64 -2.47 -7.92
CA LEU A 167 -7.00 -1.70 -6.73
C LEU A 167 -7.40 -0.27 -7.11
N LEU A 168 -6.56 0.42 -7.87
CA LEU A 168 -6.82 1.79 -8.27
C LEU A 168 -8.11 1.89 -9.09
N ASN A 169 -8.32 1.00 -10.06
CA ASN A 169 -9.54 0.98 -10.87
C ASN A 169 -10.81 0.73 -10.05
N SER A 170 -10.71 0.04 -8.93
CA SER A 170 -11.84 -0.17 -8.01
C SER A 170 -12.21 1.08 -7.21
N LEU A 171 -11.30 2.04 -7.10
CA LEU A 171 -11.45 3.24 -6.26
C LEU A 171 -11.82 4.51 -7.03
N ILE A 172 -11.71 4.49 -8.35
CA ILE A 172 -11.95 5.67 -9.20
C ILE A 172 -13.09 5.49 -10.18
#